data_7aea26ccee2df0bbf731423fa312ea87
#
_entry.id   7aea26ccee2df0bbf731423fa312ea87
#
_cell.length_a   1.000
_cell.length_b   1.000
_cell.length_c   1.000
_cell.angle_alpha   90.00
_cell.angle_beta   90.00
_cell.angle_gamma   90.00
#
_symmetry.space_group_name_H-M   'P 1'
#
loop_
_entity.id
_entity.type
_entity.pdbx_description
1 polymer ?
#
loop_
_entity_poly.entity_id
_entity_poly.type
_entity_poly.pdbx_seq_one_letter_code
_entity_poly.pdbx_strand_id
1 'polypeptide(L)'
;MKIKSVSGITCYVKNLNKTAKFYEALGFEIKKREADHITAYSNWFWIDFLSMAKGERAESVKSQDLSKRGAGLSIYLSVENVDDFYKELIANGMKPSSKPQNQPWGNREFILHDPDGYSLVIFKRK
;
A
#
# COMPACT_ATOMS: atom_id res chain seq x y z
N MET A 1 3.16 19.35 24.19
CA MET A 1 3.47 18.08 23.48
C MET A 1 2.76 18.08 22.14
N LYS A 2 3.48 17.77 21.07
CA LYS A 2 2.93 17.91 19.73
C LYS A 2 3.58 16.92 18.76
N ILE A 3 2.77 16.13 18.04
CA ILE A 3 3.23 15.26 16.99
C ILE A 3 3.58 16.12 15.79
N LYS A 4 4.77 15.90 15.19
CA LYS A 4 5.20 16.65 14.01
C LYS A 4 4.49 16.17 12.74
N SER A 5 4.41 14.86 12.57
CA SER A 5 3.79 14.26 11.38
C SER A 5 3.57 12.76 11.57
N VAL A 6 2.76 12.19 10.72
CA VAL A 6 2.73 10.74 10.52
C VAL A 6 3.72 10.48 9.39
N SER A 7 4.81 9.77 9.66
CA SER A 7 5.93 9.62 8.72
C SER A 7 5.86 8.34 7.90
N GLY A 8 5.31 7.28 8.48
CA GLY A 8 5.23 6.01 7.78
C GLY A 8 4.45 4.96 8.57
N ILE A 9 4.31 3.82 7.96
CA ILE A 9 3.65 2.65 8.54
C ILE A 9 4.45 1.39 8.24
N THR A 10 4.20 0.33 8.99
CA THR A 10 4.74 -0.99 8.73
C THR A 10 3.61 -1.94 8.36
N CYS A 11 3.82 -2.69 7.29
CA CYS A 11 2.91 -3.74 6.83
C CYS A 11 3.63 -5.08 6.81
N TYR A 12 2.97 -6.13 7.29
CA TYR A 12 3.52 -7.49 7.26
C TYR A 12 3.06 -8.20 6.00
N VAL A 13 4.00 -8.84 5.28
CA VAL A 13 3.73 -9.41 3.96
C VAL A 13 4.31 -10.82 3.83
N LYS A 14 3.74 -11.61 2.94
CA LYS A 14 4.21 -12.97 2.65
C LYS A 14 5.41 -13.02 1.73
N ASN A 15 5.41 -12.18 0.70
CA ASN A 15 6.41 -12.26 -0.36
C ASN A 15 6.90 -10.86 -0.72
N LEU A 16 8.11 -10.52 -0.25
CA LEU A 16 8.68 -9.19 -0.47
C LEU A 16 8.89 -8.87 -1.95
N ASN A 17 9.24 -9.87 -2.77
CA ASN A 17 9.46 -9.63 -4.21
C ASN A 17 8.16 -9.23 -4.91
N LYS A 18 7.06 -9.92 -4.60
CA LYS A 18 5.74 -9.56 -5.16
C LYS A 18 5.30 -8.19 -4.68
N THR A 19 5.52 -7.89 -3.41
CA THR A 19 5.19 -6.59 -2.83
C THR A 19 5.99 -5.48 -3.50
N ALA A 20 7.29 -5.67 -3.69
CA ALA A 20 8.14 -4.68 -4.34
C ALA A 20 7.67 -4.39 -5.76
N LYS A 21 7.41 -5.43 -6.55
CA LYS A 21 6.93 -5.26 -7.93
C LYS A 21 5.60 -4.51 -7.99
N PHE A 22 4.69 -4.86 -7.09
CA PHE A 22 3.38 -4.22 -7.03
C PHE A 22 3.49 -2.72 -6.76
N TYR A 23 4.24 -2.34 -5.72
CA TYR A 23 4.36 -0.94 -5.33
C TYR A 23 5.22 -0.13 -6.31
N GLU A 24 6.22 -0.74 -6.93
CA GLU A 24 6.96 -0.08 -8.01
C GLU A 24 6.05 0.22 -9.20
N ALA A 25 5.16 -0.71 -9.55
CA ALA A 25 4.20 -0.50 -10.63
C ALA A 25 3.23 0.65 -10.34
N LEU A 26 2.96 0.93 -9.07
CA LEU A 26 2.13 2.07 -8.66
C LEU A 26 2.91 3.40 -8.65
N GLY A 27 4.23 3.36 -8.79
CA GLY A 27 5.06 4.55 -8.78
C GLY A 27 5.81 4.81 -7.49
N PHE A 28 5.79 3.88 -6.53
CA PHE A 28 6.60 3.99 -5.32
C PHE A 28 8.07 3.71 -5.65
N GLU A 29 8.94 4.38 -4.93
CA GLU A 29 10.38 4.14 -5.01
C GLU A 29 10.79 3.16 -3.91
N ILE A 30 11.38 2.02 -4.30
CA ILE A 30 11.88 1.04 -3.33
C ILE A 30 13.35 1.35 -3.07
N LYS A 31 13.65 1.80 -1.84
CA LYS A 31 14.99 2.25 -1.48
C LYS A 31 15.80 1.22 -0.68
N LYS A 32 15.14 0.44 0.16
CA LYS A 32 15.83 -0.60 0.93
C LYS A 32 15.32 -1.95 0.50
N ARG A 33 16.24 -2.83 0.14
CA ARG A 33 15.92 -4.22 -0.21
C ARG A 33 16.85 -5.11 0.61
N GLU A 34 16.34 -5.60 1.73
CA GLU A 34 17.06 -6.52 2.59
C GLU A 34 16.34 -7.87 2.61
N ALA A 35 16.95 -8.88 3.23
CA ALA A 35 16.38 -10.23 3.23
C ALA A 35 15.02 -10.30 3.90
N ASP A 36 14.76 -9.45 4.89
CA ASP A 36 13.57 -9.49 5.72
C ASP A 36 12.65 -8.28 5.55
N HIS A 37 13.09 -7.25 4.83
CA HIS A 37 12.21 -6.09 4.62
C HIS A 37 12.60 -5.26 3.40
N ILE A 38 11.64 -4.47 2.93
CA ILE A 38 11.83 -3.42 1.93
C ILE A 38 11.14 -2.16 2.41
N THR A 39 11.60 -1.00 1.95
CA THR A 39 10.97 0.27 2.25
C THR A 39 10.56 0.96 0.96
N ALA A 40 9.28 1.28 0.85
CA ALA A 40 8.69 1.97 -0.30
C ALA A 40 8.42 3.43 0.08
N TYR A 41 8.85 4.35 -0.76
CA TYR A 41 8.69 5.80 -0.55
C TYR A 41 7.78 6.41 -1.60
N SER A 42 6.93 7.32 -1.14
CA SER A 42 6.21 8.26 -1.98
C SER A 42 6.37 9.63 -1.31
N ASN A 43 7.18 10.50 -1.90
CA ASN A 43 7.59 11.77 -1.28
C ASN A 43 8.25 11.52 0.09
N TRP A 44 7.72 12.10 1.16
CA TRP A 44 8.25 11.89 2.51
C TRP A 44 7.65 10.68 3.23
N PHE A 45 6.51 10.17 2.76
CA PHE A 45 5.82 9.06 3.42
C PHE A 45 6.44 7.73 3.01
N TRP A 46 6.63 6.84 3.97
CA TRP A 46 7.21 5.54 3.68
C TRP A 46 6.37 4.40 4.27
N ILE A 47 6.45 3.27 3.61
CA ILE A 47 5.85 2.01 4.05
C ILE A 47 6.97 0.98 4.17
N ASP A 48 7.17 0.46 5.36
CA ASP A 48 8.09 -0.64 5.59
C ASP A 48 7.31 -1.94 5.46
N PHE A 49 7.75 -2.80 4.57
CA PHE A 49 7.16 -4.12 4.40
C PHE A 49 8.09 -5.15 5.03
N LEU A 50 7.58 -5.86 6.04
CA LEU A 50 8.34 -6.86 6.78
C LEU A 50 7.88 -8.26 6.39
N SER A 51 8.86 -9.14 6.13
CA SER A 51 8.56 -10.54 5.86
C SER A 51 7.97 -11.22 7.09
N MET A 52 6.86 -11.94 6.89
CA MET A 52 6.26 -12.77 7.92
C MET A 52 7.06 -14.05 8.18
N ALA A 53 7.90 -14.45 7.21
CA ALA A 53 8.62 -15.72 7.23
C ALA A 53 10.00 -15.64 7.86
N LYS A 54 10.61 -14.46 7.89
CA LYS A 54 12.00 -14.28 8.38
C LYS A 54 12.21 -12.90 8.97
N GLY A 55 13.32 -12.76 9.69
CA GLY A 55 13.84 -11.47 10.11
C GLY A 55 14.00 -11.30 11.59
N GLU A 56 14.65 -10.21 11.92
CA GLU A 56 14.99 -9.83 13.29
C GLU A 56 13.77 -9.51 14.15
N ARG A 57 12.61 -9.24 13.51
CA ARG A 57 11.39 -8.85 14.20
C ARG A 57 10.39 -10.00 14.37
N ALA A 58 10.91 -11.23 14.40
CA ALA A 58 10.07 -12.42 14.54
C ALA A 58 9.14 -12.38 15.75
N GLU A 59 9.60 -11.84 16.89
CA GLU A 59 8.77 -11.71 18.07
C GLU A 59 7.61 -10.74 17.87
N SER A 60 7.87 -9.61 17.20
CA SER A 60 6.86 -8.64 16.85
C SER A 60 5.80 -9.25 15.93
N VAL A 61 6.23 -10.04 14.95
CA VAL A 61 5.33 -10.76 14.05
C VAL A 61 4.48 -11.77 14.80
N LYS A 62 5.11 -12.58 15.66
CA LYS A 62 4.42 -13.62 16.44
C LYS A 62 3.35 -13.08 17.38
N SER A 63 3.55 -11.87 17.90
CA SER A 63 2.62 -11.26 18.85
C SER A 63 1.33 -10.75 18.19
N GLN A 64 1.23 -10.82 16.86
CA GLN A 64 0.10 -10.28 16.11
C GLN A 64 -0.69 -11.37 15.40
N ASP A 65 -2.01 -11.19 15.34
CA ASP A 65 -2.85 -12.03 14.48
C ASP A 65 -2.81 -11.46 13.07
N LEU A 66 -1.99 -12.09 12.22
CA LEU A 66 -1.81 -11.66 10.84
C LEU A 66 -2.72 -12.38 9.83
N SER A 67 -3.64 -13.22 10.32
CA SER A 67 -4.59 -13.92 9.44
C SER A 67 -5.53 -12.95 8.72
N LYS A 68 -5.80 -11.80 9.33
CA LYS A 68 -6.63 -10.74 8.78
C LYS A 68 -5.85 -9.45 8.57
N ARG A 69 -4.58 -9.55 8.23
CA ARG A 69 -3.78 -8.36 8.02
C ARG A 69 -4.37 -7.50 6.92
N GLY A 70 -4.29 -6.20 7.09
CA GLY A 70 -4.92 -5.23 6.22
C GLY A 70 -6.35 -4.89 6.60
N ALA A 71 -7.01 -5.69 7.41
CA ALA A 71 -8.36 -5.40 7.87
C ALA A 71 -8.36 -4.16 8.77
N GLY A 72 -9.34 -3.30 8.57
CA GLY A 72 -9.49 -2.08 9.38
C GLY A 72 -8.57 -0.93 8.99
N LEU A 73 -7.81 -1.07 7.92
CA LEU A 73 -6.89 -0.03 7.44
C LEU A 73 -7.05 0.19 5.95
N SER A 74 -7.12 1.44 5.55
CA SER A 74 -7.04 1.83 4.13
C SER A 74 -5.99 2.91 3.98
N ILE A 75 -5.16 2.77 2.94
CA ILE A 75 -4.13 3.75 2.63
C ILE A 75 -4.60 4.55 1.42
N TYR A 76 -4.67 5.87 1.57
CA TYR A 76 -5.13 6.75 0.52
C TYR A 76 -3.98 7.27 -0.31
N LEU A 77 -4.05 7.04 -1.62
CA LEU A 77 -3.06 7.47 -2.59
C LEU A 77 -3.69 8.51 -3.52
N SER A 78 -3.19 9.73 -3.46
CA SER A 78 -3.67 10.84 -4.27
C SER A 78 -3.06 10.79 -5.66
N VAL A 79 -3.90 10.94 -6.68
CA VAL A 79 -3.45 11.00 -8.08
C VAL A 79 -4.08 12.21 -8.77
N GLU A 80 -3.51 12.63 -9.89
CA GLU A 80 -4.04 13.77 -10.64
C GLU A 80 -5.31 13.43 -11.41
N ASN A 81 -5.39 12.22 -11.96
CA ASN A 81 -6.54 11.78 -12.75
C ASN A 81 -6.85 10.33 -12.41
N VAL A 82 -7.95 10.12 -11.71
CA VAL A 82 -8.34 8.79 -11.22
C VAL A 82 -8.66 7.83 -12.37
N ASP A 83 -9.40 8.30 -13.36
CA ASP A 83 -9.80 7.46 -14.49
C ASP A 83 -8.63 7.02 -15.35
N ASP A 84 -7.69 7.93 -15.61
CA ASP A 84 -6.48 7.61 -16.38
C ASP A 84 -5.60 6.61 -15.61
N PHE A 85 -5.46 6.82 -14.30
CA PHE A 85 -4.71 5.91 -13.45
C PHE A 85 -5.33 4.50 -13.46
N TYR A 86 -6.64 4.43 -13.37
CA TYR A 86 -7.38 3.17 -13.44
C TYR A 86 -7.12 2.43 -14.77
N LYS A 87 -7.23 3.14 -15.89
CA LYS A 87 -6.98 2.57 -17.21
C LYS A 87 -5.55 2.05 -17.36
N GLU A 88 -4.60 2.79 -16.82
CA GLU A 88 -3.19 2.41 -16.85
C GLU A 88 -2.93 1.14 -16.04
N LEU A 89 -3.55 1.03 -14.86
CA LEU A 89 -3.45 -0.19 -14.05
C LEU A 89 -4.01 -1.41 -14.79
N ILE A 90 -5.17 -1.26 -15.41
CA ILE A 90 -5.79 -2.33 -16.19
C ILE A 90 -4.86 -2.74 -17.35
N ALA A 91 -4.27 -1.77 -18.05
CA ALA A 91 -3.35 -2.03 -19.16
C ALA A 91 -2.09 -2.80 -18.70
N ASN A 92 -1.70 -2.61 -17.44
CA ASN A 92 -0.54 -3.30 -16.84
C ASN A 92 -0.92 -4.63 -16.19
N GLY A 93 -2.14 -5.11 -16.40
CA GLY A 93 -2.58 -6.41 -15.90
C GLY A 93 -3.04 -6.42 -14.45
N MET A 94 -3.15 -5.28 -13.82
CA MET A 94 -3.64 -5.19 -12.45
C MET A 94 -5.17 -5.25 -12.44
N LYS A 95 -5.74 -5.71 -11.31
CA LYS A 95 -7.18 -5.91 -11.18
C LYS A 95 -7.73 -5.14 -9.99
N PRO A 96 -8.12 -3.86 -10.18
CA PRO A 96 -8.77 -3.11 -9.11
C PRO A 96 -10.05 -3.79 -8.62
N SER A 97 -10.35 -3.58 -7.34
CA SER A 97 -11.53 -4.18 -6.70
C SER A 97 -12.82 -3.43 -7.00
N SER A 98 -12.71 -2.18 -7.44
CA SER A 98 -13.87 -1.37 -7.83
C SER A 98 -13.51 -0.46 -8.99
N LYS A 99 -14.54 0.10 -9.62
CA LYS A 99 -14.38 1.09 -10.69
C LYS A 99 -14.35 2.49 -10.09
N PRO A 100 -13.75 3.48 -10.80
CA PRO A 100 -13.84 4.87 -10.37
C PRO A 100 -15.27 5.32 -10.18
N GLN A 101 -15.54 5.94 -9.02
CA GLN A 101 -16.87 6.46 -8.67
C GLN A 101 -16.73 7.74 -7.87
N ASN A 102 -17.70 8.63 -8.03
CA ASN A 102 -17.82 9.79 -7.18
C ASN A 102 -18.48 9.37 -5.87
N GLN A 103 -17.85 9.69 -4.76
CA GLN A 103 -18.34 9.32 -3.44
C GLN A 103 -19.09 10.49 -2.78
N PRO A 104 -20.03 10.19 -1.88
CA PRO A 104 -20.78 11.26 -1.18
C PRO A 104 -19.88 12.21 -0.37
N TRP A 105 -18.71 11.75 0.06
CA TRP A 105 -17.76 12.55 0.84
C TRP A 105 -16.83 13.43 -0.01
N GLY A 106 -17.07 13.51 -1.32
CA GLY A 106 -16.40 14.47 -2.19
C GLY A 106 -15.21 13.97 -2.98
N ASN A 107 -14.83 12.72 -2.83
CA ASN A 107 -13.76 12.13 -3.62
C ASN A 107 -14.30 11.43 -4.86
N ARG A 108 -13.48 11.41 -5.92
CA ARG A 108 -13.59 10.38 -6.95
C ARG A 108 -12.53 9.35 -6.64
N GLU A 109 -12.90 8.08 -6.52
CA GLU A 109 -11.98 7.06 -6.06
C GLU A 109 -12.30 5.66 -6.55
N PHE A 110 -11.31 4.76 -6.48
CA PHE A 110 -11.51 3.33 -6.61
C PHE A 110 -10.58 2.60 -5.64
N ILE A 111 -10.87 1.33 -5.42
CA ILE A 111 -10.14 0.50 -4.46
C ILE A 111 -9.28 -0.52 -5.21
N LEU A 112 -8.05 -0.68 -4.74
CA LEU A 112 -7.09 -1.67 -5.21
C LEU A 112 -6.53 -2.39 -4.00
N HIS A 113 -6.48 -3.71 -4.05
CA HIS A 113 -5.85 -4.51 -2.99
C HIS A 113 -4.46 -4.93 -3.43
N ASP A 114 -3.50 -4.85 -2.52
CA ASP A 114 -2.15 -5.34 -2.78
C ASP A 114 -2.10 -6.87 -2.64
N PRO A 115 -0.94 -7.52 -2.92
CA PRO A 115 -0.85 -8.99 -2.86
C PRO A 115 -1.21 -9.60 -1.50
N ASP A 116 -1.13 -8.85 -0.41
CA ASP A 116 -1.45 -9.33 0.93
C ASP A 116 -2.85 -8.89 1.40
N GLY A 117 -3.60 -8.18 0.56
CA GLY A 117 -4.94 -7.75 0.88
C GLY A 117 -5.03 -6.37 1.53
N TYR A 118 -3.93 -5.63 1.63
CA TYR A 118 -3.98 -4.25 2.11
C TYR A 118 -4.76 -3.39 1.13
N SER A 119 -5.71 -2.63 1.66
CA SER A 119 -6.61 -1.80 0.86
C SER A 119 -5.97 -0.46 0.53
N LEU A 120 -5.88 -0.16 -0.76
CA LEU A 120 -5.40 1.12 -1.27
C LEU A 120 -6.57 1.84 -1.92
N VAL A 121 -6.80 3.08 -1.52
CA VAL A 121 -7.83 3.93 -2.11
C VAL A 121 -7.14 4.94 -3.01
N ILE A 122 -7.31 4.79 -4.31
CA ILE A 122 -6.75 5.72 -5.31
C ILE A 122 -7.78 6.82 -5.51
N PHE A 123 -7.41 8.05 -5.22
CA PHE A 123 -8.41 9.11 -5.15
C PHE A 123 -7.92 10.47 -5.64
N LYS A 124 -8.91 11.30 -5.94
CA LYS A 124 -8.73 12.74 -6.10
C LYS A 124 -9.94 13.43 -5.47
N ARG A 125 -9.68 14.45 -4.69
CA ARG A 125 -10.74 15.28 -4.13
C ARG A 125 -11.34 16.16 -5.21
N LYS A 126 -12.63 16.16 -5.30
CA LYS A 126 -13.36 16.97 -6.26
C LYS A 126 -13.70 18.35 -5.74
#